data_966043a74adbb60bf3384080e474d43e
#
_entry.id   966043a74adbb60bf3384080e474d43e
#
_cell.length_a   1.000
_cell.length_b   1.000
_cell.length_c   1.000
_cell.angle_alpha   90.00
_cell.angle_beta   90.00
_cell.angle_gamma   90.00
#
_symmetry.space_group_name_H-M   'P 1'
#
loop_
_entity.id
_entity.type
_entity.pdbx_description
1 polymer ?
#
loop_
_entity_poly.entity_id
_entity_poly.type
_entity_poly.pdbx_seq_one_letter_code
_entity_poly.pdbx_strand_id
1 'polypeptide(L)'
;MQRIRIAQIGTSYYSHGNSIWQSLLRQSDIFEVVGYALPEGEREKFSCNMAAFAGHREMSVEEILNDPTIEAVAVETEEIYLTKYALMAAKAGKHLHMEKPGGAELSSFEEMVGILKEKGLVFSTGYMYRFNPVIRAAIERAKRGELGRIYGVEAHMGGKHPLEQREWLAGVPGGMMFFLGCHLIDLIYTLMGEPQEVIPLSVSTGIDGVSAIDYGMVAFRYPNGLSFAKTCDEELGGFTRRQLVICGERGTIEIRPLESPTVGDMQHSVTYECLDTAWQAEWMAEKSEPYERYDAMMRNFAEMVRGKENPYSYDYELSLYRLILKSCGKDIV
;
A
#
# COMPACT_ATOMS: atom_id res chain seq x y z
N MET A 1 22.86 2.60 -17.77
CA MET A 1 22.13 3.86 -17.47
C MET A 1 22.67 4.44 -16.19
N GLN A 2 22.60 5.75 -15.98
CA GLN A 2 22.99 6.36 -14.71
C GLN A 2 22.04 5.88 -13.61
N ARG A 3 22.59 5.51 -12.44
CA ARG A 3 21.80 5.10 -11.28
C ARG A 3 21.05 6.30 -10.71
N ILE A 4 19.88 6.07 -10.14
CA ILE A 4 19.10 7.09 -9.43
C ILE A 4 19.69 7.26 -8.03
N ARG A 5 20.12 8.48 -7.72
CA ARG A 5 20.60 8.84 -6.39
C ARG A 5 19.39 9.06 -5.46
N ILE A 6 19.24 8.18 -4.49
CA ILE A 6 18.07 8.12 -3.59
C ILE A 6 18.49 8.09 -2.13
N ALA A 7 17.69 8.72 -1.28
CA ALA A 7 17.80 8.59 0.17
C ALA A 7 16.47 8.17 0.78
N GLN A 8 16.51 7.53 1.95
CA GLN A 8 15.29 7.16 2.68
C GLN A 8 15.11 8.07 3.90
N ILE A 9 13.86 8.49 4.15
CA ILE A 9 13.45 9.23 5.35
C ILE A 9 12.47 8.36 6.12
N GLY A 10 12.86 7.93 7.31
CA GLY A 10 12.07 7.10 8.20
C GLY A 10 12.31 5.59 8.05
N THR A 11 11.84 4.86 9.05
CA THR A 11 11.90 3.39 9.12
C THR A 11 10.86 2.85 10.11
N SER A 12 9.60 3.24 9.97
CA SER A 12 8.55 2.73 10.85
C SER A 12 8.56 1.20 10.91
N TYR A 13 8.51 0.66 12.12
CA TYR A 13 8.47 -0.80 12.34
C TYR A 13 7.17 -1.43 11.82
N TYR A 14 6.08 -0.67 11.88
CA TYR A 14 4.75 -1.13 11.49
C TYR A 14 4.47 -0.96 9.99
N SER A 15 5.38 -0.29 9.25
CA SER A 15 5.34 -0.12 7.80
C SER A 15 6.39 -0.99 7.10
N HIS A 16 6.70 -0.68 5.86
CA HIS A 16 7.61 -1.44 5.03
C HIS A 16 9.04 -0.84 4.94
N GLY A 17 9.37 0.15 5.77
CA GLY A 17 10.60 0.93 5.68
C GLY A 17 11.87 0.12 5.57
N ASN A 18 12.04 -0.91 6.40
CA ASN A 18 13.18 -1.82 6.30
C ASN A 18 13.19 -2.62 4.99
N SER A 19 12.03 -3.08 4.54
CA SER A 19 11.91 -3.87 3.31
C SER A 19 12.18 -3.02 2.07
N ILE A 20 11.73 -1.77 2.07
CA ILE A 20 12.04 -0.80 1.00
C ILE A 20 13.54 -0.50 0.98
N TRP A 21 14.16 -0.25 2.14
CA TRP A 21 15.60 -0.06 2.25
C TRP A 21 16.38 -1.24 1.67
N GLN A 22 16.02 -2.47 2.04
CA GLN A 22 16.65 -3.68 1.50
C GLN A 22 16.43 -3.83 -0.01
N SER A 23 15.23 -3.48 -0.50
CA SER A 23 14.94 -3.50 -1.94
C SER A 23 15.80 -2.50 -2.72
N LEU A 24 16.01 -1.30 -2.19
CA LEU A 24 16.90 -0.31 -2.78
C LEU A 24 18.35 -0.81 -2.86
N LEU A 25 18.83 -1.44 -1.78
CA LEU A 25 20.20 -1.99 -1.71
C LEU A 25 20.40 -3.18 -2.65
N ARG A 26 19.43 -4.10 -2.75
CA ARG A 26 19.49 -5.24 -3.68
C ARG A 26 19.55 -4.79 -5.13
N GLN A 27 18.92 -3.69 -5.49
CA GLN A 27 18.87 -3.12 -6.84
C GLN A 27 19.95 -2.06 -7.06
N SER A 28 21.17 -2.34 -6.61
CA SER A 28 22.32 -1.42 -6.67
C SER A 28 22.79 -1.09 -8.10
N ASP A 29 22.33 -1.80 -9.11
CA ASP A 29 22.48 -1.49 -10.52
C ASP A 29 21.52 -0.36 -10.99
N ILE A 30 20.41 -0.16 -10.27
CA ILE A 30 19.38 0.85 -10.53
C ILE A 30 19.54 2.06 -9.61
N PHE A 31 19.77 1.82 -8.32
CA PHE A 31 19.83 2.85 -7.29
C PHE A 31 21.25 3.04 -6.75
N GLU A 32 21.59 4.30 -6.48
CA GLU A 32 22.69 4.68 -5.60
C GLU A 32 22.08 5.23 -4.31
N VAL A 33 22.07 4.40 -3.27
CA VAL A 33 21.54 4.79 -1.96
C VAL A 33 22.57 5.69 -1.26
N VAL A 34 22.22 6.98 -1.12
CA VAL A 34 23.12 8.01 -0.60
C VAL A 34 23.18 7.99 0.93
N GLY A 35 22.06 7.70 1.57
CA GLY A 35 21.94 7.66 3.02
C GLY A 35 20.49 7.61 3.48
N TYR A 36 20.29 7.81 4.77
CA TYR A 36 18.98 7.78 5.41
C TYR A 36 18.88 8.85 6.52
N ALA A 37 17.64 9.23 6.86
CA ALA A 37 17.33 10.06 8.02
C ALA A 37 16.24 9.38 8.88
N LEU A 38 16.33 9.51 10.19
CA LEU A 38 15.40 8.94 11.17
C LEU A 38 14.77 10.06 12.02
N PRO A 39 13.75 10.75 11.49
CA PRO A 39 13.06 11.81 12.22
C PRO A 39 12.16 11.24 13.33
N GLU A 40 11.55 12.12 14.14
CA GLU A 40 10.53 11.80 15.15
C GLU A 40 10.99 10.80 16.24
N GLY A 41 12.32 10.69 16.46
CA GLY A 41 12.89 9.75 17.45
C GLY A 41 12.84 8.28 17.00
N GLU A 42 12.73 8.01 15.69
CA GLU A 42 12.61 6.66 15.14
C GLU A 42 13.81 5.77 15.44
N ARG A 43 15.01 6.35 15.65
CA ARG A 43 16.19 5.58 16.03
C ARG A 43 16.00 4.81 17.34
N GLU A 44 15.41 5.47 18.33
CA GLU A 44 15.13 4.90 19.64
C GLU A 44 13.86 4.07 19.63
N LYS A 45 12.80 4.58 19.02
CA LYS A 45 11.51 3.90 18.89
C LYS A 45 11.62 2.56 18.17
N PHE A 46 12.41 2.52 17.09
CA PHE A 46 12.53 1.36 16.20
C PHE A 46 13.96 0.81 16.18
N SER A 47 14.59 0.73 17.36
CA SER A 47 15.98 0.27 17.51
C SER A 47 16.24 -1.12 16.89
N CYS A 48 15.24 -1.99 16.81
CA CYS A 48 15.33 -3.29 16.13
C CYS A 48 15.60 -3.17 14.62
N ASN A 49 15.27 -2.04 13.99
CA ASN A 49 15.51 -1.79 12.58
C ASN A 49 16.95 -1.34 12.28
N MET A 50 17.69 -0.89 13.29
CA MET A 50 19.00 -0.22 13.10
C MET A 50 20.06 -1.10 12.46
N ALA A 51 19.97 -2.42 12.62
CA ALA A 51 20.87 -3.35 11.96
C ALA A 51 20.84 -3.26 10.43
N ALA A 52 19.69 -2.91 9.84
CA ALA A 52 19.53 -2.77 8.40
C ALA A 52 20.31 -1.57 7.82
N PHE A 53 20.55 -0.55 8.63
CA PHE A 53 21.25 0.68 8.24
C PHE A 53 22.76 0.68 8.56
N ALA A 54 23.27 -0.41 9.16
CA ALA A 54 24.66 -0.52 9.55
C ALA A 54 25.61 -0.31 8.36
N GLY A 55 26.60 0.58 8.51
CA GLY A 55 27.57 0.90 7.46
C GLY A 55 27.09 1.92 6.43
N HIS A 56 25.86 2.40 6.52
CA HIS A 56 25.32 3.44 5.64
C HIS A 56 25.34 4.81 6.33
N ARG A 57 25.35 5.88 5.54
CA ARG A 57 25.43 7.25 6.03
C ARG A 57 24.09 7.68 6.62
N GLU A 58 24.08 8.07 7.89
CA GLU A 58 22.99 8.83 8.47
C GLU A 58 23.13 10.31 8.13
N MET A 59 22.02 10.94 7.82
CA MET A 59 21.90 12.34 7.40
C MET A 59 20.76 13.00 8.16
N SER A 60 20.75 14.32 8.24
CA SER A 60 19.52 15.02 8.60
C SER A 60 18.54 15.07 7.42
N VAL A 61 17.26 15.30 7.71
CA VAL A 61 16.24 15.52 6.66
C VAL A 61 16.65 16.71 5.78
N GLU A 62 17.16 17.78 6.40
CA GLU A 62 17.61 18.98 5.70
C GLU A 62 18.81 18.71 4.77
N GLU A 63 19.78 17.88 5.20
CA GLU A 63 20.88 17.47 4.33
C GLU A 63 20.38 16.71 3.10
N ILE A 64 19.43 15.77 3.27
CA ILE A 64 18.84 15.01 2.16
C ILE A 64 18.12 15.95 1.18
N LEU A 65 17.26 16.83 1.71
CA LEU A 65 16.42 17.67 0.88
C LEU A 65 17.19 18.78 0.16
N ASN A 66 18.25 19.29 0.76
CA ASN A 66 19.06 20.36 0.18
C ASN A 66 20.20 19.85 -0.72
N ASP A 67 20.49 18.55 -0.75
CA ASP A 67 21.49 17.99 -1.66
C ASP A 67 20.92 17.91 -3.10
N PRO A 68 21.42 18.74 -4.04
CA PRO A 68 20.93 18.75 -5.41
C PRO A 68 21.28 17.47 -6.19
N THR A 69 22.18 16.65 -5.67
CA THR A 69 22.57 15.38 -6.32
C THR A 69 21.63 14.23 -5.95
N ILE A 70 20.82 14.36 -4.91
CA ILE A 70 19.77 13.40 -4.57
C ILE A 70 18.55 13.70 -5.41
N GLU A 71 18.21 12.76 -6.31
CA GLU A 71 17.10 12.92 -7.28
C GLU A 71 15.76 12.50 -6.69
N ALA A 72 15.78 11.48 -5.83
CA ALA A 72 14.59 10.85 -5.30
C ALA A 72 14.66 10.61 -3.79
N VAL A 73 13.50 10.52 -3.15
CA VAL A 73 13.37 10.21 -1.72
C VAL A 73 12.31 9.13 -1.53
N ALA A 74 12.62 8.13 -0.70
CA ALA A 74 11.64 7.20 -0.15
C ALA A 74 11.24 7.67 1.26
N VAL A 75 9.96 7.95 1.49
CA VAL A 75 9.43 8.38 2.79
C VAL A 75 8.71 7.21 3.45
N GLU A 76 9.28 6.71 4.55
CA GLU A 76 8.92 5.48 5.24
C GLU A 76 8.74 5.69 6.76
N THR A 77 8.31 6.88 7.15
CA THR A 77 8.02 7.23 8.54
C THR A 77 6.75 6.55 9.06
N GLU A 78 6.43 6.73 10.35
CA GLU A 78 5.10 6.37 10.85
C GLU A 78 4.00 7.06 10.04
N GLU A 79 2.86 6.40 9.87
CA GLU A 79 1.77 6.82 8.99
C GLU A 79 1.30 8.25 9.25
N ILE A 80 1.27 8.67 10.51
CA ILE A 80 0.86 10.03 10.90
C ILE A 80 1.82 11.13 10.41
N TYR A 81 3.07 10.80 10.10
CA TYR A 81 4.10 11.73 9.64
C TYR A 81 4.39 11.63 8.14
N LEU A 82 3.87 10.64 7.42
CA LEU A 82 4.20 10.39 6.02
C LEU A 82 4.01 11.64 5.14
N THR A 83 2.82 12.23 5.17
CA THR A 83 2.54 13.42 4.33
C THR A 83 3.40 14.63 4.71
N LYS A 84 3.78 14.77 5.99
CA LYS A 84 4.68 15.86 6.44
C LYS A 84 6.01 15.83 5.69
N TYR A 85 6.69 14.68 5.71
CA TYR A 85 8.01 14.55 5.07
C TYR A 85 7.91 14.43 3.54
N ALA A 86 6.86 13.83 3.03
CA ALA A 86 6.56 13.78 1.61
C ALA A 86 6.33 15.17 1.01
N LEU A 87 5.59 16.04 1.70
CA LEU A 87 5.37 17.44 1.30
C LEU A 87 6.70 18.22 1.30
N MET A 88 7.56 18.00 2.31
CA MET A 88 8.89 18.62 2.33
C MET A 88 9.74 18.16 1.13
N ALA A 89 9.71 16.88 0.79
CA ALA A 89 10.41 16.32 -0.38
C ALA A 89 9.88 16.91 -1.72
N ALA A 90 8.56 17.02 -1.86
CA ALA A 90 7.91 17.65 -3.01
C ALA A 90 8.32 19.14 -3.17
N LYS A 91 8.33 19.89 -2.07
CA LYS A 91 8.80 21.30 -2.03
C LYS A 91 10.27 21.42 -2.45
N ALA A 92 11.10 20.48 -2.02
CA ALA A 92 12.52 20.40 -2.39
C ALA A 92 12.78 19.90 -3.82
N GLY A 93 11.72 19.53 -4.58
CA GLY A 93 11.86 19.11 -5.98
C GLY A 93 12.38 17.69 -6.17
N LYS A 94 12.14 16.80 -5.20
CA LYS A 94 12.53 15.38 -5.27
C LYS A 94 11.44 14.52 -5.88
N HIS A 95 11.80 13.55 -6.72
CA HIS A 95 10.90 12.44 -7.03
C HIS A 95 10.57 11.68 -5.76
N LEU A 96 9.32 11.24 -5.61
CA LEU A 96 8.80 10.75 -4.34
C LEU A 96 8.25 9.33 -4.45
N HIS A 97 8.81 8.42 -3.65
CA HIS A 97 8.12 7.23 -3.17
C HIS A 97 7.67 7.47 -1.73
N MET A 98 6.42 7.21 -1.42
CA MET A 98 5.88 7.38 -0.06
C MET A 98 5.13 6.13 0.35
N GLU A 99 5.36 5.66 1.57
CA GLU A 99 4.58 4.57 2.16
C GLU A 99 3.08 4.92 2.17
N LYS A 100 2.24 3.89 2.09
CA LYS A 100 0.77 4.02 2.08
C LYS A 100 0.21 4.30 3.49
N PRO A 101 -0.97 4.83 3.61
CA PRO A 101 -1.74 5.53 2.58
C PRO A 101 -1.37 7.02 2.48
N GLY A 102 -0.55 7.52 3.35
CA GLY A 102 -0.20 8.90 3.63
C GLY A 102 -0.50 9.27 5.07
N GLY A 103 -0.35 10.54 5.44
CA GLY A 103 -0.71 11.04 6.77
C GLY A 103 -2.22 11.25 6.91
N ALA A 104 -2.65 11.74 8.08
CA ALA A 104 -4.07 11.85 8.39
C ALA A 104 -4.78 13.09 7.79
N GLU A 105 -4.01 14.06 7.30
CA GLU A 105 -4.51 15.37 6.89
C GLU A 105 -4.68 15.48 5.39
N LEU A 106 -5.94 15.60 4.92
CA LEU A 106 -6.27 15.70 3.50
C LEU A 106 -5.62 16.92 2.84
N SER A 107 -5.70 18.09 3.47
CA SER A 107 -5.18 19.34 2.92
C SER A 107 -3.68 19.29 2.62
N SER A 108 -2.89 18.67 3.50
CA SER A 108 -1.46 18.49 3.30
C SER A 108 -1.16 17.51 2.16
N PHE A 109 -1.98 16.47 2.01
CA PHE A 109 -1.86 15.52 0.91
C PHE A 109 -2.22 16.19 -0.44
N GLU A 110 -3.27 16.99 -0.48
CA GLU A 110 -3.66 17.79 -1.65
C GLU A 110 -2.56 18.77 -2.07
N GLU A 111 -1.97 19.49 -1.09
CA GLU A 111 -0.85 20.41 -1.35
C GLU A 111 0.34 19.67 -1.94
N MET A 112 0.71 18.52 -1.35
CA MET A 112 1.81 17.68 -1.82
C MET A 112 1.59 17.22 -3.27
N VAL A 113 0.41 16.66 -3.56
CA VAL A 113 0.06 16.19 -4.91
C VAL A 113 0.04 17.35 -5.91
N GLY A 114 -0.48 18.50 -5.52
CA GLY A 114 -0.48 19.71 -6.35
C GLY A 114 0.94 20.14 -6.75
N ILE A 115 1.87 20.18 -5.80
CA ILE A 115 3.28 20.54 -6.05
C ILE A 115 3.96 19.51 -6.95
N LEU A 116 3.74 18.20 -6.70
CA LEU A 116 4.33 17.13 -7.51
C LEU A 116 3.84 17.23 -8.96
N LYS A 117 2.54 17.48 -9.15
CA LYS A 117 1.92 17.68 -10.48
C LYS A 117 2.47 18.92 -11.19
N GLU A 118 2.55 20.05 -10.49
CA GLU A 118 3.08 21.33 -11.05
C GLU A 118 4.53 21.20 -11.49
N LYS A 119 5.36 20.53 -10.70
CA LYS A 119 6.79 20.34 -10.99
C LYS A 119 7.07 19.15 -11.92
N GLY A 120 6.09 18.34 -12.29
CA GLY A 120 6.26 17.13 -13.09
C GLY A 120 7.11 16.06 -12.39
N LEU A 121 7.05 15.98 -11.07
CA LEU A 121 7.81 15.03 -10.27
C LEU A 121 7.09 13.69 -10.17
N VAL A 122 7.81 12.59 -10.23
CA VAL A 122 7.22 11.27 -10.02
C VAL A 122 6.66 11.16 -8.61
N PHE A 123 5.45 10.63 -8.51
CA PHE A 123 4.82 10.24 -7.27
C PHE A 123 4.46 8.75 -7.32
N SER A 124 4.91 7.99 -6.35
CA SER A 124 4.62 6.55 -6.18
C SER A 124 4.25 6.30 -4.74
N THR A 125 3.16 5.57 -4.51
CA THR A 125 2.70 5.16 -3.17
C THR A 125 2.99 3.69 -2.91
N GLY A 126 3.19 3.32 -1.65
CA GLY A 126 3.59 2.00 -1.17
C GLY A 126 2.53 0.90 -1.30
N TYR A 127 1.62 0.99 -2.28
CA TYR A 127 0.62 -0.06 -2.55
C TYR A 127 1.23 -1.27 -3.26
N MET A 128 2.00 -2.05 -2.52
CA MET A 128 2.79 -3.17 -3.06
C MET A 128 1.95 -4.24 -3.77
N TYR A 129 0.68 -4.42 -3.41
CA TYR A 129 -0.21 -5.38 -4.08
C TYR A 129 -0.49 -5.03 -5.54
N ARG A 130 -0.31 -3.77 -5.96
CA ARG A 130 -0.32 -3.36 -7.37
C ARG A 130 0.76 -4.08 -8.20
N PHE A 131 1.80 -4.58 -7.53
CA PHE A 131 2.98 -5.22 -8.11
C PHE A 131 3.06 -6.73 -7.82
N ASN A 132 2.13 -7.27 -7.03
CA ASN A 132 1.99 -8.71 -6.84
C ASN A 132 1.63 -9.36 -8.20
N PRO A 133 2.44 -10.32 -8.71
CA PRO A 133 2.26 -10.83 -10.06
C PRO A 133 0.92 -11.53 -10.27
N VAL A 134 0.40 -12.20 -9.24
CA VAL A 134 -0.87 -12.93 -9.30
C VAL A 134 -2.05 -11.96 -9.31
N ILE A 135 -2.03 -10.95 -8.43
CA ILE A 135 -3.06 -9.92 -8.38
C ILE A 135 -3.09 -9.11 -9.68
N ARG A 136 -1.92 -8.72 -10.19
CA ARG A 136 -1.81 -8.02 -11.48
C ARG A 136 -2.40 -8.83 -12.62
N ALA A 137 -2.05 -10.12 -12.71
CA ALA A 137 -2.61 -11.00 -13.75
C ALA A 137 -4.14 -11.06 -13.67
N ALA A 138 -4.71 -11.19 -12.47
CA ALA A 138 -6.17 -11.22 -12.28
C ALA A 138 -6.83 -9.89 -12.68
N ILE A 139 -6.25 -8.74 -12.27
CA ILE A 139 -6.74 -7.41 -12.64
C ILE A 139 -6.66 -7.19 -14.16
N GLU A 140 -5.57 -7.57 -14.80
CA GLU A 140 -5.41 -7.44 -16.26
C GLU A 140 -6.41 -8.30 -17.01
N ARG A 141 -6.69 -9.52 -16.56
CA ARG A 141 -7.74 -10.40 -17.12
C ARG A 141 -9.13 -9.80 -16.98
N ALA A 142 -9.45 -9.24 -15.80
CA ALA A 142 -10.70 -8.52 -15.58
C ALA A 142 -10.83 -7.31 -16.52
N LYS A 143 -9.78 -6.51 -16.68
CA LYS A 143 -9.75 -5.34 -17.59
C LYS A 143 -9.86 -5.72 -19.07
N ARG A 144 -9.32 -6.87 -19.48
CA ARG A 144 -9.53 -7.41 -20.84
C ARG A 144 -10.93 -7.98 -21.06
N GLY A 145 -11.77 -8.00 -20.02
CA GLY A 145 -13.16 -8.47 -20.10
C GLY A 145 -13.30 -10.01 -20.10
N GLU A 146 -12.29 -10.76 -19.68
CA GLU A 146 -12.36 -12.23 -19.62
C GLU A 146 -13.48 -12.71 -18.68
N LEU A 147 -13.68 -11.99 -17.57
CA LEU A 147 -14.73 -12.27 -16.58
C LEU A 147 -16.10 -11.65 -16.93
N GLY A 148 -16.24 -10.96 -18.06
CA GLY A 148 -17.41 -10.13 -18.36
C GLY A 148 -17.39 -8.82 -17.55
N ARG A 149 -18.57 -8.23 -17.35
CA ARG A 149 -18.70 -7.06 -16.47
C ARG A 149 -18.44 -7.49 -15.03
N ILE A 150 -17.53 -6.80 -14.35
CA ILE A 150 -17.33 -7.00 -12.92
C ILE A 150 -18.45 -6.31 -12.16
N TYR A 151 -19.13 -7.04 -11.29
CA TYR A 151 -20.24 -6.52 -10.47
C TYR A 151 -19.93 -6.52 -8.97
N GLY A 152 -18.81 -7.15 -8.54
CA GLY A 152 -18.43 -7.17 -7.16
C GLY A 152 -16.96 -7.51 -6.97
N VAL A 153 -16.38 -6.90 -5.93
CA VAL A 153 -15.04 -7.23 -5.42
C VAL A 153 -15.14 -7.38 -3.91
N GLU A 154 -14.72 -8.54 -3.41
CA GLU A 154 -14.68 -8.84 -2.00
C GLU A 154 -13.21 -8.88 -1.56
N ALA A 155 -12.86 -8.11 -0.55
CA ALA A 155 -11.48 -8.04 -0.11
C ALA A 155 -11.38 -8.14 1.42
N HIS A 156 -10.47 -8.99 1.89
CA HIS A 156 -10.28 -9.22 3.32
C HIS A 156 -8.79 -9.26 3.66
N MET A 157 -8.43 -8.54 4.73
CA MET A 157 -7.08 -8.52 5.26
C MET A 157 -7.12 -8.40 6.78
N GLY A 158 -6.76 -9.47 7.47
CA GLY A 158 -6.68 -9.53 8.92
C GLY A 158 -5.35 -10.09 9.40
N GLY A 159 -5.16 -10.01 10.71
CA GLY A 159 -4.02 -10.56 11.42
C GLY A 159 -4.26 -10.54 12.92
N LYS A 160 -3.41 -11.23 13.66
CA LYS A 160 -3.29 -11.13 15.11
C LYS A 160 -2.00 -10.38 15.40
N HIS A 161 -2.12 -9.13 15.84
CA HIS A 161 -0.95 -8.31 16.13
C HIS A 161 -0.65 -8.26 17.64
N PRO A 162 0.60 -8.02 18.03
CA PRO A 162 0.98 -7.84 19.44
C PRO A 162 0.26 -6.66 20.09
N LEU A 163 0.11 -6.69 21.42
CA LEU A 163 -0.55 -5.64 22.19
C LEU A 163 0.04 -4.25 21.89
N GLU A 164 1.37 -4.13 21.87
CA GLU A 164 2.07 -2.87 21.59
C GLU A 164 1.66 -2.25 20.24
N GLN A 165 1.56 -3.06 19.19
CA GLN A 165 1.13 -2.59 17.88
C GLN A 165 -0.34 -2.15 17.89
N ARG A 166 -1.19 -2.83 18.63
CA ARG A 166 -2.61 -2.47 18.79
C ARG A 166 -2.80 -1.18 19.59
N GLU A 167 -1.98 -0.97 20.62
CA GLU A 167 -1.94 0.30 21.34
C GLU A 167 -1.48 1.45 20.45
N TRP A 168 -0.44 1.24 19.64
CA TRP A 168 -0.01 2.19 18.62
C TRP A 168 -1.13 2.50 17.63
N LEU A 169 -1.86 1.49 17.17
CA LEU A 169 -2.97 1.64 16.23
C LEU A 169 -4.09 2.55 16.76
N ALA A 170 -4.25 2.67 18.08
CA ALA A 170 -5.21 3.59 18.68
C ALA A 170 -4.93 5.07 18.35
N GLY A 171 -3.67 5.42 18.02
CA GLY A 171 -3.26 6.74 17.55
C GLY A 171 -3.41 6.94 16.04
N VAL A 172 -3.74 5.89 15.28
CA VAL A 172 -3.87 5.94 13.82
C VAL A 172 -5.33 6.26 13.45
N PRO A 173 -5.58 7.38 12.74
CA PRO A 173 -6.93 7.74 12.33
C PRO A 173 -7.59 6.67 11.46
N GLY A 174 -8.78 6.18 11.85
CA GLY A 174 -9.47 5.10 11.15
C GLY A 174 -8.95 3.68 11.45
N GLY A 175 -7.93 3.56 12.30
CA GLY A 175 -7.42 2.28 12.78
C GLY A 175 -7.04 1.32 11.67
N MET A 176 -7.48 0.07 11.77
CA MET A 176 -7.16 -0.99 10.80
C MET A 176 -7.64 -0.70 9.38
N MET A 177 -8.75 0.03 9.20
CA MET A 177 -9.22 0.38 7.84
C MET A 177 -8.24 1.33 7.16
N PHE A 178 -7.65 2.27 7.89
CA PHE A 178 -6.60 3.15 7.38
C PHE A 178 -5.29 2.40 7.18
N PHE A 179 -4.87 1.58 8.16
CA PHE A 179 -3.57 0.92 8.18
C PHE A 179 -3.44 -0.21 7.16
N LEU A 180 -4.36 -1.20 7.15
CA LEU A 180 -4.36 -2.31 6.19
C LEU A 180 -5.46 -2.22 5.14
N GLY A 181 -6.64 -1.69 5.52
CA GLY A 181 -7.78 -1.60 4.61
C GLY A 181 -7.50 -0.74 3.38
N CYS A 182 -6.58 0.23 3.45
CA CYS A 182 -6.16 1.04 2.33
C CYS A 182 -5.66 0.20 1.13
N HIS A 183 -4.99 -0.92 1.36
CA HIS A 183 -4.61 -1.85 0.30
C HIS A 183 -5.82 -2.49 -0.39
N LEU A 184 -6.83 -2.86 0.39
CA LEU A 184 -8.06 -3.47 -0.14
C LEU A 184 -8.88 -2.47 -0.94
N ILE A 185 -8.96 -1.24 -0.42
CA ILE A 185 -9.65 -0.13 -1.09
C ILE A 185 -8.98 0.20 -2.41
N ASP A 186 -7.64 0.22 -2.46
CA ASP A 186 -6.87 0.41 -3.70
C ASP A 186 -7.20 -0.66 -4.76
N LEU A 187 -7.23 -1.93 -4.37
CA LEU A 187 -7.58 -3.03 -5.28
C LEU A 187 -9.02 -2.93 -5.78
N ILE A 188 -9.97 -2.60 -4.90
CA ILE A 188 -11.37 -2.38 -5.26
C ILE A 188 -11.49 -1.19 -6.20
N TYR A 189 -10.84 -0.07 -5.88
CA TYR A 189 -10.85 1.14 -6.71
C TYR A 189 -10.24 0.91 -8.10
N THR A 190 -9.16 0.12 -8.17
CA THR A 190 -8.53 -0.26 -9.45
C THR A 190 -9.47 -1.05 -10.38
N LEU A 191 -10.37 -1.88 -9.81
CA LEU A 191 -11.30 -2.74 -10.54
C LEU A 191 -12.65 -2.09 -10.81
N MET A 192 -13.18 -1.32 -9.86
CA MET A 192 -14.55 -0.82 -9.85
C MET A 192 -14.65 0.70 -10.04
N GLY A 193 -13.55 1.44 -9.84
CA GLY A 193 -13.55 2.90 -9.89
C GLY A 193 -14.24 3.55 -8.69
N GLU A 194 -14.72 4.79 -8.88
CA GLU A 194 -15.38 5.59 -7.85
C GLU A 194 -16.76 5.03 -7.50
N PRO A 195 -17.05 4.71 -6.23
CA PRO A 195 -18.37 4.27 -5.81
C PRO A 195 -19.37 5.43 -5.71
N GLN A 196 -20.66 5.14 -5.86
CA GLN A 196 -21.75 6.11 -5.62
C GLN A 196 -21.97 6.38 -4.13
N GLU A 197 -21.70 5.39 -3.29
CA GLU A 197 -21.88 5.47 -1.85
C GLU A 197 -20.83 4.65 -1.12
N VAL A 198 -20.35 5.18 -0.01
CA VAL A 198 -19.40 4.54 0.91
C VAL A 198 -20.06 4.37 2.25
N ILE A 199 -20.12 3.15 2.77
CA ILE A 199 -20.79 2.81 4.05
C ILE A 199 -19.76 2.20 4.99
N PRO A 200 -19.08 3.01 5.83
CA PRO A 200 -18.13 2.51 6.82
C PRO A 200 -18.83 1.88 8.01
N LEU A 201 -18.34 0.72 8.45
CA LEU A 201 -18.80 -0.04 9.61
C LEU A 201 -17.57 -0.48 10.40
N SER A 202 -17.09 0.35 11.30
CA SER A 202 -15.85 0.10 12.04
C SER A 202 -16.11 0.25 13.54
N VAL A 203 -15.52 -0.65 14.32
CA VAL A 203 -15.66 -0.69 15.78
C VAL A 203 -14.31 -0.99 16.45
N SER A 204 -14.21 -0.62 17.74
CA SER A 204 -13.20 -1.20 18.63
C SER A 204 -13.80 -2.47 19.25
N THR A 205 -13.05 -3.57 19.22
CA THR A 205 -13.46 -4.80 19.92
C THR A 205 -13.26 -4.69 21.43
N GLY A 206 -12.41 -3.77 21.88
CA GLY A 206 -12.05 -3.60 23.29
C GLY A 206 -11.24 -4.77 23.86
N ILE A 207 -10.76 -5.69 23.04
CA ILE A 207 -9.94 -6.82 23.50
C ILE A 207 -8.66 -6.29 24.16
N ASP A 208 -8.29 -6.87 25.28
CA ASP A 208 -7.14 -6.47 26.13
C ASP A 208 -7.22 -4.99 26.61
N GLY A 209 -8.39 -4.36 26.56
CA GLY A 209 -8.60 -2.97 26.96
C GLY A 209 -8.11 -1.93 25.95
N VAL A 210 -7.73 -2.35 24.74
CA VAL A 210 -7.28 -1.45 23.67
C VAL A 210 -8.47 -0.73 23.03
N SER A 211 -8.34 0.58 22.84
CA SER A 211 -9.38 1.43 22.26
C SER A 211 -9.25 1.64 20.74
N ALA A 212 -8.29 0.98 20.08
CA ALA A 212 -8.10 1.09 18.66
C ALA A 212 -9.38 0.64 17.89
N ILE A 213 -9.62 1.28 16.74
CA ILE A 213 -10.61 0.78 15.76
C ILE A 213 -9.95 -0.40 15.04
N ASP A 214 -10.12 -1.58 15.61
CA ASP A 214 -9.37 -2.79 15.25
C ASP A 214 -10.18 -3.79 14.42
N TYR A 215 -11.49 -3.57 14.26
CA TYR A 215 -12.37 -4.35 13.40
C TYR A 215 -13.18 -3.42 12.49
N GLY A 216 -12.99 -3.52 11.19
CA GLY A 216 -13.64 -2.66 10.23
C GLY A 216 -14.17 -3.39 9.01
N MET A 217 -15.29 -2.92 8.51
CA MET A 217 -15.80 -3.25 7.19
C MET A 217 -16.28 -1.96 6.53
N VAL A 218 -16.09 -1.86 5.23
CA VAL A 218 -16.68 -0.80 4.40
C VAL A 218 -17.36 -1.43 3.20
N ALA A 219 -18.60 -1.02 2.92
CA ALA A 219 -19.29 -1.40 1.69
C ALA A 219 -19.29 -0.22 0.70
N PHE A 220 -19.12 -0.56 -0.56
CA PHE A 220 -19.09 0.37 -1.70
C PHE A 220 -20.24 0.03 -2.65
N ARG A 221 -21.17 0.96 -2.84
CA ARG A 221 -22.28 0.80 -3.78
C ARG A 221 -21.95 1.41 -5.13
N TYR A 222 -22.20 0.66 -6.17
CA TYR A 222 -22.10 1.06 -7.56
C TYR A 222 -23.46 0.97 -8.25
N PRO A 223 -23.69 1.57 -9.42
CA PRO A 223 -24.99 1.50 -10.12
C PRO A 223 -25.52 0.08 -10.31
N ASN A 224 -24.64 -0.87 -10.59
CA ASN A 224 -24.98 -2.26 -10.88
C ASN A 224 -24.02 -3.24 -10.16
N GLY A 225 -23.65 -2.93 -8.93
CA GLY A 225 -22.71 -3.78 -8.20
C GLY A 225 -22.52 -3.35 -6.75
N LEU A 226 -21.85 -4.22 -6.00
CA LEU A 226 -21.48 -4.01 -4.62
C LEU A 226 -20.11 -4.59 -4.37
N SER A 227 -19.26 -3.88 -3.65
CA SER A 227 -17.98 -4.39 -3.18
C SER A 227 -17.82 -4.12 -1.69
N PHE A 228 -16.93 -4.84 -1.04
CA PHE A 228 -16.59 -4.56 0.35
C PHE A 228 -15.13 -4.87 0.68
N ALA A 229 -14.59 -4.11 1.64
CA ALA A 229 -13.33 -4.39 2.29
C ALA A 229 -13.55 -4.68 3.78
N LYS A 230 -12.87 -5.70 4.31
CA LYS A 230 -12.93 -6.08 5.73
C LYS A 230 -11.53 -6.19 6.31
N THR A 231 -11.33 -5.63 7.51
CA THR A 231 -10.08 -5.72 8.27
C THR A 231 -10.32 -6.15 9.70
N CYS A 232 -9.35 -6.83 10.30
CA CYS A 232 -9.38 -7.19 11.71
C CYS A 232 -7.97 -7.36 12.25
N ASP A 233 -7.69 -6.79 13.41
CA ASP A 233 -6.40 -6.81 14.10
C ASP A 233 -6.26 -7.98 15.10
N GLU A 234 -7.38 -8.63 15.43
CA GLU A 234 -7.49 -9.72 16.41
C GLU A 234 -7.87 -11.06 15.77
N GLU A 235 -7.65 -11.22 14.47
CA GLU A 235 -8.06 -12.42 13.76
C GLU A 235 -6.98 -13.50 13.82
N LEU A 236 -7.23 -14.55 14.61
CA LEU A 236 -6.39 -15.76 14.64
C LEU A 236 -6.36 -16.42 13.25
N GLY A 237 -5.15 -16.65 12.73
CA GLY A 237 -4.98 -17.17 11.37
C GLY A 237 -5.35 -16.17 10.27
N GLY A 238 -5.57 -14.90 10.60
CA GLY A 238 -6.03 -13.87 9.65
C GLY A 238 -5.10 -13.68 8.48
N PHE A 239 -3.78 -13.83 8.66
CA PHE A 239 -2.82 -13.69 7.58
C PHE A 239 -3.08 -14.69 6.42
N THR A 240 -3.36 -15.96 6.74
CA THR A 240 -3.64 -16.99 5.73
C THR A 240 -5.06 -16.90 5.14
N ARG A 241 -5.91 -16.06 5.73
CA ARG A 241 -7.26 -15.76 5.24
C ARG A 241 -7.35 -14.50 4.40
N ARG A 242 -6.24 -13.77 4.22
CA ARG A 242 -6.21 -12.61 3.34
C ARG A 242 -6.63 -13.01 1.94
N GLN A 243 -7.64 -12.32 1.39
CA GLN A 243 -8.23 -12.70 0.11
C GLN A 243 -8.65 -11.51 -0.72
N LEU A 244 -8.71 -11.74 -2.02
CA LEU A 244 -9.34 -10.89 -3.02
C LEU A 244 -10.23 -11.79 -3.88
N VAL A 245 -11.52 -11.48 -3.99
CA VAL A 245 -12.46 -12.15 -4.88
C VAL A 245 -12.95 -11.16 -5.93
N ILE A 246 -12.83 -11.49 -7.19
CA ILE A 246 -13.30 -10.68 -8.33
C ILE A 246 -14.48 -11.42 -8.96
N CYS A 247 -15.69 -10.86 -8.82
CA CYS A 247 -16.92 -11.44 -9.30
C CYS A 247 -17.36 -10.80 -10.62
N GLY A 248 -17.38 -11.56 -11.69
CA GLY A 248 -17.81 -11.14 -13.02
C GLY A 248 -18.94 -11.99 -13.58
N GLU A 249 -19.59 -11.51 -14.64
CA GLU A 249 -20.73 -12.20 -15.30
C GLU A 249 -20.37 -13.56 -15.91
N ARG A 250 -19.07 -13.79 -16.22
CA ARG A 250 -18.59 -14.99 -16.89
C ARG A 250 -17.58 -15.79 -16.06
N GLY A 251 -17.37 -15.39 -14.82
CA GLY A 251 -16.46 -16.13 -13.94
C GLY A 251 -16.09 -15.37 -12.70
N THR A 252 -15.51 -16.10 -11.76
CA THR A 252 -15.00 -15.59 -10.50
C THR A 252 -13.55 -16.02 -10.34
N ILE A 253 -12.71 -15.10 -9.88
CA ILE A 253 -11.34 -15.37 -9.46
C ILE A 253 -11.25 -15.06 -7.96
N GLU A 254 -10.80 -16.02 -7.16
CA GLU A 254 -10.43 -15.84 -5.76
C GLU A 254 -8.92 -16.02 -5.62
N ILE A 255 -8.24 -15.10 -4.95
CA ILE A 255 -6.84 -15.23 -4.55
C ILE A 255 -6.81 -15.34 -3.03
N ARG A 256 -6.41 -16.52 -2.51
CA ARG A 256 -6.34 -16.82 -1.08
C ARG A 256 -5.34 -17.94 -0.75
N PRO A 257 -4.28 -17.70 0.04
CA PRO A 257 -3.90 -16.39 0.58
C PRO A 257 -3.46 -15.42 -0.52
N LEU A 258 -3.62 -14.12 -0.27
CA LEU A 258 -3.06 -13.07 -1.13
C LEU A 258 -1.55 -13.21 -1.25
N GLU A 259 -0.93 -13.62 -0.16
CA GLU A 259 0.50 -13.90 -0.05
C GLU A 259 0.75 -14.84 1.12
N SER A 260 1.77 -15.67 1.00
CA SER A 260 2.24 -16.54 2.05
C SER A 260 3.76 -16.70 1.94
N PRO A 261 4.50 -16.60 3.06
CA PRO A 261 5.95 -16.70 3.03
C PRO A 261 6.41 -18.10 2.57
N THR A 262 7.52 -18.12 1.86
CA THR A 262 8.26 -19.32 1.47
C THR A 262 9.66 -19.30 2.11
N VAL A 263 10.69 -19.62 1.36
CA VAL A 263 12.08 -19.57 1.83
C VAL A 263 12.62 -18.14 1.63
N GLY A 264 13.24 -17.59 2.65
CA GLY A 264 13.72 -16.21 2.65
C GLY A 264 12.55 -15.22 2.65
N ASP A 265 12.70 -14.11 1.94
CA ASP A 265 11.67 -13.06 1.82
C ASP A 265 10.67 -13.29 0.68
N MET A 266 10.73 -14.47 0.05
CA MET A 266 9.87 -14.81 -1.07
C MET A 266 8.45 -15.15 -0.59
N GLN A 267 7.47 -14.81 -1.42
CA GLN A 267 6.05 -15.05 -1.18
C GLN A 267 5.47 -15.94 -2.29
N HIS A 268 4.33 -16.57 -2.02
CA HIS A 268 3.48 -17.17 -3.03
C HIS A 268 2.02 -16.83 -2.76
N SER A 269 1.18 -16.91 -3.80
CA SER A 269 -0.29 -16.78 -3.73
C SER A 269 -0.95 -18.05 -4.25
N VAL A 270 -2.21 -18.27 -3.88
CA VAL A 270 -3.03 -19.34 -4.48
C VAL A 270 -4.25 -18.70 -5.12
N THR A 271 -4.45 -19.01 -6.40
CA THR A 271 -5.62 -18.58 -7.17
C THR A 271 -6.61 -19.72 -7.30
N TYR A 272 -7.88 -19.42 -7.11
CA TYR A 272 -9.00 -20.29 -7.41
C TYR A 272 -9.84 -19.64 -8.48
N GLU A 273 -10.19 -20.38 -9.53
CA GLU A 273 -10.95 -19.86 -10.66
C GLU A 273 -12.16 -20.73 -10.96
N CYS A 274 -13.25 -20.07 -11.28
CA CYS A 274 -14.44 -20.69 -11.82
C CYS A 274 -14.90 -19.87 -13.03
N LEU A 275 -14.66 -20.38 -14.24
CA LEU A 275 -14.96 -19.70 -15.51
C LEU A 275 -16.07 -20.41 -16.28
N ASP A 276 -16.83 -21.29 -15.66
CA ASP A 276 -17.96 -21.99 -16.25
C ASP A 276 -19.28 -21.28 -15.91
N THR A 277 -20.23 -21.36 -16.81
CA THR A 277 -21.60 -20.86 -16.63
C THR A 277 -22.55 -21.91 -16.03
N ALA A 278 -22.08 -23.14 -15.80
CA ALA A 278 -22.86 -24.20 -15.20
C ALA A 278 -23.13 -23.93 -13.71
N TRP A 279 -24.29 -24.30 -13.22
CA TRP A 279 -24.68 -24.14 -11.82
C TRP A 279 -23.71 -24.81 -10.81
N GLN A 280 -23.08 -25.92 -11.20
CA GLN A 280 -22.14 -26.71 -10.40
C GLN A 280 -20.75 -26.70 -11.03
N ALA A 281 -20.29 -25.55 -11.51
CA ALA A 281 -18.96 -25.38 -12.07
C ALA A 281 -17.88 -25.73 -11.03
N GLU A 282 -16.82 -26.41 -11.49
CA GLU A 282 -15.68 -26.78 -10.65
C GLU A 282 -14.70 -25.59 -10.54
N TRP A 283 -14.12 -25.45 -9.35
CA TRP A 283 -13.04 -24.51 -9.11
C TRP A 283 -11.69 -25.13 -9.45
N MET A 284 -10.91 -24.42 -10.25
CA MET A 284 -9.51 -24.75 -10.51
C MET A 284 -8.63 -23.99 -9.53
N ALA A 285 -7.65 -24.67 -8.92
CA ALA A 285 -6.71 -24.08 -7.99
C ALA A 285 -5.30 -24.10 -8.56
N GLU A 286 -4.61 -22.99 -8.49
CA GLU A 286 -3.22 -22.84 -8.94
C GLU A 286 -2.40 -22.10 -7.88
N LYS A 287 -1.24 -22.67 -7.53
CA LYS A 287 -0.24 -22.03 -6.67
C LYS A 287 0.80 -21.34 -7.55
N SER A 288 1.07 -20.06 -7.27
CA SER A 288 2.07 -19.31 -8.01
C SER A 288 3.49 -19.80 -7.75
N GLU A 289 4.39 -19.49 -8.68
CA GLU A 289 5.82 -19.48 -8.39
C GLU A 289 6.13 -18.46 -7.28
N PRO A 290 7.21 -18.66 -6.52
CA PRO A 290 7.67 -17.69 -5.53
C PRO A 290 8.05 -16.35 -6.18
N TYR A 291 7.69 -15.24 -5.52
CA TYR A 291 8.01 -13.87 -5.98
C TYR A 291 8.51 -13.01 -4.81
N GLU A 292 9.31 -12.00 -5.13
CA GLU A 292 9.75 -10.97 -4.21
C GLU A 292 8.67 -9.87 -4.12
N ARG A 293 8.52 -9.28 -2.93
CA ARG A 293 7.36 -8.45 -2.59
C ARG A 293 7.49 -6.99 -3.04
N TYR A 294 8.70 -6.42 -3.01
CA TYR A 294 8.92 -4.97 -3.14
C TYR A 294 9.75 -4.58 -4.35
N ASP A 295 10.62 -5.46 -4.85
CA ASP A 295 11.58 -5.12 -5.91
C ASP A 295 10.90 -4.65 -7.20
N ALA A 296 9.76 -5.26 -7.56
CA ALA A 296 9.00 -4.86 -8.74
C ALA A 296 8.41 -3.44 -8.61
N MET A 297 7.98 -3.04 -7.40
CA MET A 297 7.47 -1.71 -7.09
C MET A 297 8.58 -0.66 -7.21
N MET A 298 9.73 -0.90 -6.58
CA MET A 298 10.86 0.03 -6.63
C MET A 298 11.47 0.13 -8.02
N ARG A 299 11.51 -0.98 -8.78
CA ARG A 299 11.92 -0.95 -10.19
C ARG A 299 10.99 -0.10 -11.04
N ASN A 300 9.67 -0.25 -10.86
CA ASN A 300 8.70 0.60 -11.55
C ASN A 300 8.85 2.07 -11.18
N PHE A 301 9.12 2.39 -9.91
CA PHE A 301 9.44 3.76 -9.49
C PHE A 301 10.65 4.31 -10.26
N ALA A 302 11.73 3.55 -10.36
CA ALA A 302 12.91 3.96 -11.12
C ALA A 302 12.61 4.16 -12.62
N GLU A 303 11.80 3.29 -13.22
CA GLU A 303 11.37 3.42 -14.62
C GLU A 303 10.57 4.72 -14.83
N MET A 304 9.70 5.08 -13.89
CA MET A 304 8.93 6.33 -13.94
C MET A 304 9.86 7.56 -13.81
N VAL A 305 10.84 7.55 -12.92
CA VAL A 305 11.85 8.61 -12.79
C VAL A 305 12.63 8.77 -14.10
N ARG A 306 12.79 7.70 -14.88
CA ARG A 306 13.43 7.70 -16.20
C ARG A 306 12.49 7.99 -17.37
N GLY A 307 11.26 8.42 -17.09
CA GLY A 307 10.30 8.89 -18.09
C GLY A 307 9.24 7.89 -18.55
N LYS A 308 9.15 6.71 -17.93
CA LYS A 308 7.99 5.83 -18.14
C LYS A 308 6.74 6.49 -17.58
N GLU A 309 5.64 6.37 -18.30
CA GLU A 309 4.34 6.85 -17.82
C GLU A 309 3.92 6.17 -16.51
N ASN A 310 3.44 6.97 -15.56
CA ASN A 310 2.87 6.46 -14.33
C ASN A 310 1.43 5.97 -14.60
N PRO A 311 1.12 4.68 -14.39
CA PRO A 311 -0.24 4.17 -14.59
C PRO A 311 -1.24 4.69 -13.56
N TYR A 312 -0.74 5.25 -12.45
CA TYR A 312 -1.53 5.86 -11.39
C TYR A 312 -1.30 7.37 -11.40
N SER A 313 -2.23 8.11 -12.02
CA SER A 313 -2.13 9.57 -12.12
C SER A 313 -2.21 10.24 -10.74
N TYR A 314 -1.77 11.50 -10.66
CA TYR A 314 -1.94 12.31 -9.44
C TYR A 314 -3.40 12.40 -9.00
N ASP A 315 -4.30 12.55 -9.96
CA ASP A 315 -5.74 12.63 -9.69
C ASP A 315 -6.30 11.28 -9.20
N TYR A 316 -5.76 10.15 -9.69
CA TYR A 316 -6.07 8.81 -9.19
C TYR A 316 -5.64 8.66 -7.71
N GLU A 317 -4.39 8.99 -7.38
CA GLU A 317 -3.88 8.87 -6.01
C GLU A 317 -4.65 9.77 -5.03
N LEU A 318 -5.02 10.98 -5.46
CA LEU A 318 -5.83 11.89 -4.65
C LEU A 318 -7.26 11.36 -4.43
N SER A 319 -7.89 10.85 -5.48
CA SER A 319 -9.24 10.25 -5.37
C SER A 319 -9.23 9.01 -4.49
N LEU A 320 -8.24 8.14 -4.64
CA LEU A 320 -8.04 6.98 -3.77
C LEU A 320 -7.86 7.40 -2.31
N TYR A 321 -7.03 8.40 -2.04
CA TYR A 321 -6.79 8.87 -0.68
C TYR A 321 -8.07 9.43 -0.03
N ARG A 322 -8.86 10.21 -0.78
CA ARG A 322 -10.18 10.67 -0.33
C ARG A 322 -11.13 9.50 -0.04
N LEU A 323 -11.14 8.49 -0.91
CA LEU A 323 -11.97 7.29 -0.71
C LEU A 323 -11.56 6.54 0.56
N ILE A 324 -10.26 6.41 0.84
CA ILE A 324 -9.75 5.79 2.07
C ILE A 324 -10.23 6.56 3.31
N LEU A 325 -10.11 7.88 3.30
CA LEU A 325 -10.58 8.70 4.43
C LEU A 325 -12.10 8.57 4.66
N LYS A 326 -12.91 8.58 3.59
CA LYS A 326 -14.35 8.30 3.67
C LYS A 326 -14.62 6.90 4.24
N SER A 327 -13.83 5.91 3.84
CA SER A 327 -13.94 4.53 4.34
C SER A 327 -13.60 4.40 5.83
N CYS A 328 -12.84 5.35 6.36
CA CYS A 328 -12.55 5.49 7.80
C CYS A 328 -13.60 6.30 8.56
N GLY A 329 -14.71 6.67 7.92
CA GLY A 329 -15.79 7.46 8.55
C GLY A 329 -15.48 8.95 8.69
N LYS A 330 -14.53 9.48 7.92
CA LYS A 330 -14.26 10.93 7.89
C LYS A 330 -15.20 11.61 6.90
N ASP A 331 -15.85 12.68 7.36
CA ASP A 331 -16.60 13.58 6.47
C ASP A 331 -15.60 14.35 5.60
N ILE A 332 -15.60 14.06 4.33
CA ILE A 332 -14.77 14.74 3.33
C ILE A 332 -15.73 15.49 2.40
N VAL A 333 -15.71 16.77 2.54
CA VAL A 333 -16.48 17.73 1.70
C VAL A 333 -15.73 17.97 0.41
#